data_a0a08621e78e9a356c7b136079fa47af
#
_entry.id   a0a08621e78e9a356c7b136079fa47af
#
_cell.length_a   1.000
_cell.length_b   1.000
_cell.length_c   1.000
_cell.angle_alpha   90.00
_cell.angle_beta   90.00
_cell.angle_gamma   90.00
#
_symmetry.space_group_name_H-M   'P 1'
#
loop_
_entity.id
_entity.type
_entity.pdbx_description
1 polymer ?
#
loop_
_entity_poly.entity_id
_entity_poly.type
_entity_poly.pdbx_seq_one_letter_code
_entity_poly.pdbx_strand_id
1 'polypeptide(L)'
;MTGYGKTVLQLPTKKITIELKSLNSKNLDLNVRVPGYYREKELDIRKQLATELVRGKIDFSIYIEENGGESSSKINENMVKEYMNQLRNIVDSDEVELLKMAIRLPDSFKSQREELDEQEWKQIENGILETIEKINEYRIDEGKALHADFVLRISIIEILLERVVELDPLRIEQVKDKLRKSIAELETKIDESRFEQELIYYIEKLDITEEKVRLKNHLEYFIKELNEDVSNGKKLAFITQEIGREINTIGSKSNLANMQKLVVQMKDELEKIKEQNLNVL
;
A
#
# COMPACT_ATOMS: atom_id res chain seq x y z
N MET A 1 1.24 2.09 0.70
CA MET A 1 0.75 3.49 0.82
C MET A 1 0.02 3.90 -0.44
N THR A 2 -1.06 4.62 -0.28
CA THR A 2 -1.79 5.27 -1.37
C THR A 2 -1.23 6.68 -1.58
N GLY A 3 -1.58 7.34 -2.68
CA GLY A 3 -1.14 8.71 -2.90
C GLY A 3 -1.77 9.31 -4.15
N TYR A 4 -1.87 10.63 -4.17
CA TYR A 4 -2.37 11.41 -5.29
C TYR A 4 -1.54 12.68 -5.45
N GLY A 5 -1.09 12.93 -6.68
CA GLY A 5 -0.44 14.16 -7.07
C GLY A 5 -1.09 14.74 -8.33
N LYS A 6 -1.23 16.05 -8.38
CA LYS A 6 -1.75 16.76 -9.55
C LYS A 6 -1.01 18.07 -9.73
N THR A 7 -0.57 18.32 -10.95
CA THR A 7 -0.01 19.61 -11.37
C THR A 7 -0.70 20.09 -12.63
N VAL A 8 -0.99 21.38 -12.69
CA VAL A 8 -1.65 22.00 -13.83
C VAL A 8 -0.73 23.10 -14.36
N LEU A 9 -0.29 22.95 -15.60
CA LEU A 9 0.53 23.93 -16.31
C LEU A 9 -0.39 24.74 -17.23
N GLN A 10 -0.31 26.07 -17.13
CA GLN A 10 -0.99 27.00 -18.03
C GLN A 10 0.03 27.49 -19.04
N LEU A 11 -0.10 27.03 -20.28
CA LEU A 11 0.65 27.51 -21.43
C LEU A 11 -0.20 28.51 -22.24
N PRO A 12 0.39 29.33 -23.08
CA PRO A 12 -0.36 30.33 -23.85
C PRO A 12 -1.49 29.76 -24.70
N THR A 13 -1.30 28.57 -25.28
CA THR A 13 -2.25 27.91 -26.20
C THR A 13 -2.92 26.69 -25.63
N LYS A 14 -2.41 26.13 -24.52
CA LYS A 14 -2.88 24.85 -23.95
C LYS A 14 -2.79 24.86 -22.44
N LYS A 15 -3.67 24.09 -21.83
CA LYS A 15 -3.61 23.74 -20.42
C LYS A 15 -3.24 22.25 -20.32
N ILE A 16 -2.17 21.95 -19.60
CA ILE A 16 -1.69 20.58 -19.42
C ILE A 16 -1.93 20.18 -17.98
N THR A 17 -2.66 19.08 -17.80
CA THR A 17 -2.91 18.50 -16.48
C THR A 17 -2.14 17.21 -16.36
N ILE A 18 -1.26 17.12 -15.35
CA ILE A 18 -0.49 15.94 -15.01
C ILE A 18 -1.09 15.34 -13.74
N GLU A 19 -1.53 14.09 -13.79
CA GLU A 19 -2.09 13.37 -12.66
C GLU A 19 -1.30 12.09 -12.39
N LEU A 20 -1.03 11.83 -11.13
CA LEU A 20 -0.33 10.66 -10.64
C LEU A 20 -1.10 10.07 -9.46
N LYS A 21 -1.55 8.82 -9.60
CA LYS A 21 -2.27 8.06 -8.58
C LYS A 21 -1.46 6.83 -8.21
N SER A 22 -1.37 6.55 -6.93
CA SER A 22 -0.71 5.36 -6.42
C SER A 22 -1.65 4.59 -5.51
N LEU A 23 -1.78 3.29 -5.76
CA LEU A 23 -2.45 2.35 -4.88
C LEU A 23 -1.42 1.38 -4.30
N ASN A 24 -1.71 0.85 -3.12
CA ASN A 24 -0.84 -0.11 -2.46
C ASN A 24 -0.71 -1.39 -3.29
N SER A 25 0.53 -1.80 -3.59
CA SER A 25 0.87 -3.06 -4.26
C SER A 25 2.24 -3.54 -3.81
N LYS A 26 2.46 -4.86 -3.82
CA LYS A 26 3.77 -5.46 -3.49
C LYS A 26 4.83 -5.17 -4.55
N ASN A 27 4.43 -5.09 -5.80
CA ASN A 27 5.29 -4.83 -6.94
C ASN A 27 4.97 -3.47 -7.53
N LEU A 28 5.91 -2.93 -8.32
CA LEU A 28 5.68 -1.75 -9.13
C LEU A 28 4.90 -2.16 -10.38
N ASP A 29 3.72 -1.58 -10.57
CA ASP A 29 2.89 -1.71 -11.77
C ASP A 29 2.61 -0.30 -12.30
N LEU A 30 3.16 0.02 -13.47
CA LEU A 30 3.10 1.36 -14.07
C LEU A 30 2.15 1.37 -15.26
N ASN A 31 1.05 2.07 -15.12
CA ASN A 31 0.16 2.43 -16.21
C ASN A 31 0.40 3.90 -16.59
N VAL A 32 1.00 4.14 -17.74
CA VAL A 32 1.37 5.48 -18.22
C VAL A 32 0.53 5.82 -19.44
N ARG A 33 -0.21 6.90 -19.37
CA ARG A 33 -1.04 7.43 -20.46
C ARG A 33 -0.54 8.82 -20.84
N VAL A 34 0.03 8.90 -22.03
CA VAL A 34 0.51 10.17 -22.58
C VAL A 34 -0.16 10.45 -23.94
N PRO A 35 -0.48 11.70 -24.26
CA PRO A 35 -0.95 12.10 -25.57
C PRO A 35 0.05 11.73 -26.66
N GLY A 36 -0.46 11.54 -27.90
CA GLY A 36 0.36 11.15 -29.04
C GLY A 36 1.58 12.02 -29.30
N TYR A 37 1.50 13.30 -28.98
CA TYR A 37 2.60 14.29 -29.08
C TYR A 37 3.83 13.93 -28.23
N TYR A 38 3.63 13.33 -27.05
CA TYR A 38 4.71 13.02 -26.09
C TYR A 38 5.06 11.54 -26.03
N ARG A 39 4.56 10.75 -27.00
CA ARG A 39 4.76 9.29 -27.00
C ARG A 39 6.24 8.86 -27.03
N GLU A 40 7.08 9.65 -27.65
CA GLU A 40 8.53 9.41 -27.71
C GLU A 40 9.18 9.50 -26.32
N LYS A 41 8.61 10.29 -25.41
CA LYS A 41 9.08 10.49 -24.03
C LYS A 41 8.51 9.49 -23.01
N GLU A 42 7.60 8.60 -23.43
CA GLU A 42 6.94 7.66 -22.53
C GLU A 42 7.93 6.76 -21.78
N LEU A 43 9.01 6.30 -22.46
CA LEU A 43 10.01 5.43 -21.84
C LEU A 43 10.81 6.17 -20.75
N ASP A 44 11.10 7.45 -20.96
CA ASP A 44 11.84 8.26 -19.98
C ASP A 44 10.96 8.54 -18.75
N ILE A 45 9.68 8.87 -18.97
CA ILE A 45 8.69 9.01 -17.88
C ILE A 45 8.59 7.70 -17.06
N ARG A 46 8.51 6.55 -17.74
CA ARG A 46 8.44 5.23 -17.05
C ARG A 46 9.67 4.96 -16.19
N LYS A 47 10.87 5.26 -16.69
CA LYS A 47 12.12 5.12 -15.94
C LYS A 47 12.14 6.02 -14.71
N GLN A 48 11.78 7.29 -14.88
CA GLN A 48 11.75 8.28 -13.81
C GLN A 48 10.75 7.85 -12.71
N LEU A 49 9.52 7.51 -13.09
CA LEU A 49 8.50 7.02 -12.14
C LEU A 49 8.95 5.75 -11.40
N ALA A 50 9.63 4.82 -12.10
CA ALA A 50 10.12 3.59 -11.50
C ALA A 50 11.23 3.85 -10.45
N THR A 51 12.11 4.82 -10.72
CA THR A 51 13.17 5.18 -9.80
C THR A 51 12.63 5.85 -8.53
N GLU A 52 11.70 6.78 -8.70
CA GLU A 52 11.20 7.63 -7.60
C GLU A 52 10.13 6.94 -6.72
N LEU A 53 9.33 6.04 -7.28
CA LEU A 53 8.17 5.49 -6.60
C LEU A 53 8.34 4.06 -6.08
N VAL A 54 9.43 3.40 -6.37
CA VAL A 54 9.91 2.10 -5.86
C VAL A 54 8.88 0.96 -5.99
N ARG A 55 7.63 1.12 -5.50
CA ARG A 55 6.55 0.13 -5.58
C ARG A 55 5.17 0.78 -5.57
N GLY A 56 4.15 0.00 -5.91
CA GLY A 56 2.75 0.42 -5.96
C GLY A 56 2.14 0.20 -7.34
N LYS A 57 0.82 0.21 -7.42
CA LYS A 57 0.11 0.32 -8.70
C LYS A 57 -0.05 1.81 -9.00
N ILE A 58 0.67 2.27 -10.01
CA ILE A 58 0.83 3.68 -10.36
C ILE A 58 0.05 3.93 -11.66
N ASP A 59 -0.91 4.83 -11.61
CA ASP A 59 -1.58 5.39 -12.78
C ASP A 59 -1.09 6.81 -13.00
N PHE A 60 -0.35 7.03 -14.09
CA PHE A 60 0.14 8.32 -14.54
C PHE A 60 -0.60 8.74 -15.80
N SER A 61 -1.02 9.99 -15.88
CA SER A 61 -1.68 10.52 -17.07
C SER A 61 -1.36 11.99 -17.30
N ILE A 62 -1.17 12.34 -18.56
CA ILE A 62 -1.08 13.72 -19.04
C ILE A 62 -2.31 13.99 -19.89
N TYR A 63 -3.03 15.05 -19.56
CA TYR A 63 -4.16 15.55 -20.33
C TYR A 63 -3.85 16.93 -20.89
N ILE A 64 -4.23 17.17 -22.14
CA ILE A 64 -4.07 18.46 -22.80
C ILE A 64 -5.45 19.00 -23.13
N GLU A 65 -5.72 20.23 -22.74
CA GLU A 65 -6.87 21.03 -23.14
C GLU A 65 -6.34 22.21 -23.96
N GLU A 66 -6.72 22.32 -25.22
CA GLU A 66 -6.33 23.43 -26.08
C GLU A 66 -7.19 24.67 -25.80
N ASN A 67 -6.55 25.82 -25.56
CA ASN A 67 -7.20 27.10 -25.24
C ASN A 67 -7.47 27.93 -26.50
N GLY A 68 -7.81 27.32 -27.64
CA GLY A 68 -8.06 28.07 -28.86
C GLY A 68 -8.79 27.25 -29.89
N GLY A 69 -9.72 27.87 -30.57
CA GLY A 69 -10.65 27.27 -31.53
C GLY A 69 -10.03 26.89 -32.90
N GLU A 70 -8.72 26.61 -32.97
CA GLU A 70 -8.16 26.03 -34.19
C GLU A 70 -8.36 24.51 -34.14
N SER A 71 -9.04 24.00 -35.17
CA SER A 71 -9.24 22.56 -35.35
C SER A 71 -7.88 21.85 -35.42
N SER A 72 -7.66 20.85 -34.55
CA SER A 72 -6.47 19.98 -34.56
C SER A 72 -6.30 19.15 -35.83
N SER A 73 -7.34 19.17 -36.68
CA SER A 73 -7.34 18.50 -37.98
C SER A 73 -7.47 19.50 -39.12
N LYS A 74 -6.49 19.55 -40.01
CA LYS A 74 -6.54 20.31 -41.27
C LYS A 74 -6.98 19.41 -42.40
N ILE A 75 -7.77 19.99 -43.31
CA ILE A 75 -8.19 19.29 -44.54
C ILE A 75 -6.95 18.97 -45.37
N ASN A 76 -6.81 17.70 -45.77
CA ASN A 76 -5.79 17.27 -46.70
C ASN A 76 -6.19 17.60 -48.12
N GLU A 77 -6.00 18.87 -48.52
CA GLU A 77 -6.47 19.37 -49.84
C GLU A 77 -6.04 18.50 -51.01
N ASN A 78 -4.80 17.96 -50.99
CA ASN A 78 -4.30 17.13 -52.06
C ASN A 78 -5.11 15.83 -52.20
N MET A 79 -5.35 15.17 -51.06
CA MET A 79 -6.12 13.92 -51.02
C MET A 79 -7.59 14.14 -51.39
N VAL A 80 -8.19 15.22 -50.88
CA VAL A 80 -9.57 15.57 -51.20
C VAL A 80 -9.70 15.86 -52.67
N LYS A 81 -8.79 16.63 -53.29
CA LYS A 81 -8.78 16.90 -54.72
C LYS A 81 -8.60 15.61 -55.55
N GLU A 82 -7.75 14.71 -55.11
CA GLU A 82 -7.57 13.41 -55.78
C GLU A 82 -8.85 12.57 -55.72
N TYR A 83 -9.48 12.48 -54.58
CA TYR A 83 -10.78 11.79 -54.45
C TYR A 83 -11.88 12.42 -55.28
N MET A 84 -11.95 13.74 -55.35
CA MET A 84 -12.91 14.43 -56.23
C MET A 84 -12.68 14.07 -57.69
N ASN A 85 -11.43 13.99 -58.15
CA ASN A 85 -11.11 13.57 -59.51
C ASN A 85 -11.51 12.13 -59.80
N GLN A 86 -11.23 11.22 -58.87
CA GLN A 86 -11.63 9.81 -58.99
C GLN A 86 -13.16 9.66 -59.06
N LEU A 87 -13.90 10.36 -58.19
CA LEU A 87 -15.35 10.35 -58.19
C LEU A 87 -15.94 10.96 -59.46
N ARG A 88 -15.34 12.04 -60.03
CA ARG A 88 -15.72 12.65 -61.29
C ARG A 88 -15.56 11.70 -62.49
N ASN A 89 -14.56 10.80 -62.44
CA ASN A 89 -14.37 9.78 -63.48
C ASN A 89 -15.44 8.66 -63.45
N ILE A 90 -16.16 8.55 -62.33
CA ILE A 90 -17.20 7.51 -62.15
C ILE A 90 -18.59 8.05 -62.44
N VAL A 91 -18.87 9.29 -62.01
CA VAL A 91 -20.18 9.91 -62.15
C VAL A 91 -20.02 11.40 -62.41
N ASP A 92 -20.81 11.92 -63.37
CA ASP A 92 -20.93 13.36 -63.59
C ASP A 92 -21.86 13.95 -62.55
N SER A 93 -21.30 14.75 -61.64
CA SER A 93 -22.00 15.33 -60.50
C SER A 93 -21.46 16.73 -60.19
N ASP A 94 -22.24 17.52 -59.44
CA ASP A 94 -21.86 18.85 -59.04
C ASP A 94 -20.62 18.82 -58.10
N GLU A 95 -19.77 19.82 -58.24
CA GLU A 95 -18.51 19.97 -57.44
C GLU A 95 -18.75 19.92 -55.93
N VAL A 96 -19.87 20.50 -55.47
CA VAL A 96 -20.22 20.50 -54.02
C VAL A 96 -20.56 19.09 -53.53
N GLU A 97 -21.26 18.29 -54.36
CA GLU A 97 -21.58 16.91 -54.01
C GLU A 97 -20.32 16.02 -54.00
N LEU A 98 -19.42 16.19 -54.97
CA LEU A 98 -18.12 15.52 -55.01
C LEU A 98 -17.29 15.86 -53.79
N LEU A 99 -17.25 17.13 -53.38
CA LEU A 99 -16.54 17.55 -52.14
C LEU A 99 -17.15 16.91 -50.89
N LYS A 100 -18.47 16.87 -50.76
CA LYS A 100 -19.15 16.22 -49.62
C LYS A 100 -18.83 14.74 -49.53
N MET A 101 -18.65 14.04 -50.63
CA MET A 101 -18.26 12.65 -50.68
C MET A 101 -16.78 12.48 -50.34
N ALA A 102 -15.89 13.28 -50.96
CA ALA A 102 -14.45 13.18 -50.83
C ALA A 102 -13.98 13.46 -49.40
N ILE A 103 -14.61 14.39 -48.66
CA ILE A 103 -14.24 14.76 -47.28
C ILE A 103 -14.59 13.65 -46.28
N ARG A 104 -15.43 12.68 -46.65
CA ARG A 104 -15.78 11.51 -45.82
C ARG A 104 -14.90 10.30 -46.04
N LEU A 105 -14.03 10.33 -47.06
CA LEU A 105 -13.11 9.25 -47.36
C LEU A 105 -11.91 9.27 -46.41
N PRO A 106 -11.25 8.14 -46.22
CA PRO A 106 -10.06 8.06 -45.37
C PRO A 106 -9.00 9.09 -45.73
N ASP A 107 -8.20 9.53 -44.74
CA ASP A 107 -7.09 10.48 -44.91
C ASP A 107 -7.45 11.86 -45.51
N SER A 108 -8.76 12.21 -45.58
CA SER A 108 -9.22 13.54 -45.96
C SER A 108 -8.86 14.63 -44.99
N PHE A 109 -8.53 14.25 -43.75
CA PHE A 109 -7.98 15.13 -42.73
C PHE A 109 -6.55 14.72 -42.39
N LYS A 110 -5.64 15.69 -42.32
CA LYS A 110 -4.29 15.52 -41.77
C LYS A 110 -4.31 15.90 -40.30
N SER A 111 -3.99 14.96 -39.43
CA SER A 111 -3.51 15.30 -38.09
C SER A 111 -2.12 15.92 -38.25
N GLN A 112 -1.96 17.19 -37.95
CA GLN A 112 -0.62 17.77 -37.86
C GLN A 112 0.09 17.06 -36.69
N ARG A 113 1.12 16.25 -36.99
CA ARG A 113 2.12 15.89 -36.00
C ARG A 113 2.95 17.17 -35.80
N GLU A 114 2.60 17.95 -34.80
CA GLU A 114 3.50 18.99 -34.32
C GLU A 114 4.75 18.31 -33.81
N GLU A 115 5.92 18.79 -34.25
CA GLU A 115 7.18 18.37 -33.67
C GLU A 115 7.20 18.80 -32.21
N LEU A 116 7.79 17.96 -31.37
CA LEU A 116 7.87 18.19 -29.93
C LEU A 116 8.66 19.51 -29.69
N ASP A 117 8.02 20.50 -29.11
CA ASP A 117 8.73 21.70 -28.63
C ASP A 117 9.52 21.36 -27.39
N GLU A 118 10.84 21.43 -27.48
CA GLU A 118 11.72 21.13 -26.36
C GLU A 118 11.53 22.07 -25.15
N GLN A 119 11.12 23.31 -25.38
CA GLN A 119 10.82 24.26 -24.29
C GLN A 119 9.54 23.88 -23.56
N GLU A 120 8.52 23.47 -24.31
CA GLU A 120 7.27 22.93 -23.74
C GLU A 120 7.57 21.63 -22.96
N TRP A 121 8.37 20.74 -23.54
CA TRP A 121 8.74 19.49 -22.87
C TRP A 121 9.44 19.71 -21.52
N LYS A 122 10.38 20.66 -21.44
CA LYS A 122 11.04 21.01 -20.16
C LYS A 122 10.04 21.47 -19.09
N GLN A 123 8.99 22.21 -19.48
CA GLN A 123 7.96 22.63 -18.53
C GLN A 123 7.13 21.42 -18.06
N ILE A 124 6.84 20.49 -18.96
CA ILE A 124 6.13 19.25 -18.61
C ILE A 124 6.99 18.39 -17.69
N GLU A 125 8.28 18.25 -17.97
CA GLU A 125 9.23 17.49 -17.14
C GLU A 125 9.30 18.06 -15.71
N ASN A 126 9.39 19.38 -15.57
CA ASN A 126 9.29 20.04 -14.26
C ASN A 126 7.94 19.79 -13.58
N GLY A 127 6.84 19.82 -14.32
CA GLY A 127 5.51 19.48 -13.81
C GLY A 127 5.38 18.02 -13.35
N ILE A 128 6.06 17.09 -14.04
CA ILE A 128 6.13 15.68 -13.62
C ILE A 128 6.89 15.57 -12.30
N LEU A 129 8.06 16.23 -12.17
CA LEU A 129 8.82 16.25 -10.92
C LEU A 129 8.01 16.81 -9.76
N GLU A 130 7.36 17.96 -9.95
CA GLU A 130 6.47 18.55 -8.93
C GLU A 130 5.31 17.59 -8.54
N THR A 131 4.77 16.85 -9.50
CA THR A 131 3.71 15.87 -9.22
C THR A 131 4.24 14.68 -8.42
N ILE A 132 5.46 14.23 -8.68
CA ILE A 132 6.16 13.19 -7.92
C ILE A 132 6.47 13.67 -6.50
N GLU A 133 6.92 14.91 -6.33
CA GLU A 133 7.16 15.50 -5.01
C GLU A 133 5.87 15.51 -4.17
N LYS A 134 4.77 15.98 -4.73
CA LYS A 134 3.46 16.00 -4.05
C LYS A 134 3.00 14.63 -3.56
N ILE A 135 3.18 13.58 -4.37
CA ILE A 135 2.80 12.23 -3.96
C ILE A 135 3.75 11.68 -2.89
N ASN A 136 5.03 12.04 -2.94
CA ASN A 136 6.00 11.63 -1.92
C ASN A 136 5.78 12.36 -0.59
N GLU A 137 5.43 13.64 -0.60
CA GLU A 137 5.00 14.37 0.60
C GLU A 137 3.80 13.70 1.27
N TYR A 138 2.77 13.36 0.48
CA TYR A 138 1.61 12.64 0.99
C TYR A 138 1.99 11.30 1.62
N ARG A 139 2.90 10.54 0.98
CA ARG A 139 3.40 9.25 1.49
C ARG A 139 4.19 9.41 2.79
N ILE A 140 4.97 10.48 2.93
CA ILE A 140 5.71 10.79 4.15
C ILE A 140 4.75 11.07 5.31
N ASP A 141 3.69 11.83 5.08
CA ASP A 141 2.72 12.15 6.13
C ASP A 141 1.87 10.93 6.51
N GLU A 142 1.46 10.10 5.54
CA GLU A 142 0.83 8.80 5.81
C GLU A 142 1.79 7.89 6.60
N GLY A 143 3.08 7.89 6.25
CA GLY A 143 4.12 7.12 6.95
C GLY A 143 4.30 7.55 8.41
N LYS A 144 4.31 8.84 8.70
CA LYS A 144 4.37 9.37 10.08
C LYS A 144 3.16 8.94 10.91
N ALA A 145 1.97 9.03 10.33
CA ALA A 145 0.74 8.59 10.99
C ALA A 145 0.76 7.09 11.30
N LEU A 146 1.21 6.28 10.33
CA LEU A 146 1.36 4.83 10.48
C LEU A 146 2.40 4.45 11.55
N HIS A 147 3.54 5.14 11.55
CA HIS A 147 4.57 4.97 12.58
C HIS A 147 4.02 5.24 13.99
N ALA A 148 3.31 6.35 14.17
CA ALA A 148 2.70 6.70 15.46
C ALA A 148 1.68 5.65 15.91
N ASP A 149 0.87 5.11 14.99
CA ASP A 149 -0.09 4.05 15.30
C ASP A 149 0.62 2.75 15.72
N PHE A 150 1.68 2.33 15.03
CA PHE A 150 2.47 1.15 15.43
C PHE A 150 3.07 1.30 16.82
N VAL A 151 3.70 2.44 17.11
CA VAL A 151 4.26 2.72 18.46
C VAL A 151 3.17 2.64 19.53
N LEU A 152 1.99 3.22 19.28
CA LEU A 152 0.86 3.14 20.19
C LEU A 152 0.40 1.68 20.43
N ARG A 153 0.24 0.87 19.37
CA ARG A 153 -0.23 -0.51 19.50
C ARG A 153 0.79 -1.37 20.25
N ILE A 154 2.05 -1.23 19.95
CA ILE A 154 3.13 -1.95 20.65
C ILE A 154 3.15 -1.56 22.13
N SER A 155 3.06 -0.26 22.47
CA SER A 155 3.03 0.17 23.87
C SER A 155 1.81 -0.39 24.64
N ILE A 156 0.64 -0.51 23.99
CA ILE A 156 -0.52 -1.16 24.62
C ILE A 156 -0.25 -2.63 24.90
N ILE A 157 0.37 -3.36 23.95
CA ILE A 157 0.73 -4.78 24.15
C ILE A 157 1.74 -4.91 25.30
N GLU A 158 2.72 -4.01 25.43
CA GLU A 158 3.68 -3.99 26.55
C GLU A 158 2.97 -3.80 27.90
N ILE A 159 2.06 -2.84 28.02
CA ILE A 159 1.27 -2.61 29.24
C ILE A 159 0.43 -3.86 29.58
N LEU A 160 -0.16 -4.50 28.58
CA LEU A 160 -0.93 -5.72 28.80
C LEU A 160 -0.03 -6.89 29.25
N LEU A 161 1.19 -6.98 28.71
CA LEU A 161 2.19 -7.98 29.14
C LEU A 161 2.61 -7.75 30.60
N GLU A 162 2.83 -6.52 31.03
CA GLU A 162 3.12 -6.22 32.44
C GLU A 162 2.01 -6.71 33.36
N ARG A 163 0.75 -6.51 32.98
CA ARG A 163 -0.40 -7.02 33.75
C ARG A 163 -0.46 -8.56 33.76
N VAL A 164 -0.05 -9.21 32.67
CA VAL A 164 0.10 -10.67 32.65
C VAL A 164 1.15 -11.13 33.65
N VAL A 165 2.29 -10.43 33.73
CA VAL A 165 3.36 -10.71 34.71
C VAL A 165 2.84 -10.59 36.14
N GLU A 166 2.05 -9.55 36.45
CA GLU A 166 1.43 -9.34 37.77
C GLU A 166 0.44 -10.45 38.15
N LEU A 167 -0.32 -10.98 37.19
CA LEU A 167 -1.32 -12.02 37.41
C LEU A 167 -0.74 -13.44 37.42
N ASP A 168 0.47 -13.66 36.95
CA ASP A 168 1.06 -15.01 36.84
C ASP A 168 1.22 -15.75 38.16
N PRO A 169 1.65 -15.13 39.30
CA PRO A 169 1.65 -15.79 40.60
C PRO A 169 0.28 -16.29 41.04
N LEU A 170 -0.78 -15.49 40.85
CA LEU A 170 -2.15 -15.88 41.19
C LEU A 170 -2.63 -17.07 40.37
N ARG A 171 -2.24 -17.18 39.14
CA ARG A 171 -2.53 -18.31 38.26
C ARG A 171 -1.92 -19.60 38.82
N ILE A 172 -0.68 -19.56 39.27
CA ILE A 172 0.01 -20.71 39.85
C ILE A 172 -0.67 -21.17 41.15
N GLU A 173 -1.09 -20.23 42.02
CA GLU A 173 -1.84 -20.53 43.24
C GLU A 173 -3.20 -21.20 42.91
N GLN A 174 -3.94 -20.70 41.95
CA GLN A 174 -5.20 -21.30 41.54
C GLN A 174 -5.04 -22.72 40.98
N VAL A 175 -3.99 -23.00 40.25
CA VAL A 175 -3.68 -24.36 39.78
C VAL A 175 -3.42 -25.30 40.99
N LYS A 176 -2.63 -24.86 41.96
CA LYS A 176 -2.37 -25.61 43.18
C LYS A 176 -3.64 -25.91 43.96
N ASP A 177 -4.49 -24.91 44.15
CA ASP A 177 -5.74 -25.06 44.89
C ASP A 177 -6.73 -25.97 44.18
N LYS A 178 -6.83 -25.86 42.85
CA LYS A 178 -7.70 -26.73 42.04
C LYS A 178 -7.25 -28.19 42.14
N LEU A 179 -5.97 -28.47 42.03
CA LEU A 179 -5.44 -29.82 42.16
C LEU A 179 -5.69 -30.37 43.55
N ARG A 180 -5.45 -29.61 44.64
CA ARG A 180 -5.72 -30.00 46.01
C ARG A 180 -7.24 -30.36 46.22
N LYS A 181 -8.15 -29.51 45.72
CA LYS A 181 -9.60 -29.75 45.80
C LYS A 181 -9.99 -31.01 45.06
N SER A 182 -9.54 -31.20 43.83
CA SER A 182 -9.89 -32.39 43.04
C SER A 182 -9.40 -33.69 43.71
N ILE A 183 -8.25 -33.64 44.40
CA ILE A 183 -7.75 -34.82 45.14
C ILE A 183 -8.55 -35.06 46.44
N ALA A 184 -8.93 -34.00 47.15
CA ALA A 184 -9.78 -34.12 48.35
C ALA A 184 -11.15 -34.74 48.02
N GLU A 185 -11.69 -34.50 46.86
CA GLU A 185 -12.97 -35.09 46.37
C GLU A 185 -12.87 -36.62 46.09
N LEU A 186 -11.62 -37.14 45.88
CA LEU A 186 -11.44 -38.58 45.57
C LEU A 186 -11.43 -39.48 46.79
N GLU A 187 -11.57 -38.95 48.03
CA GLU A 187 -11.60 -39.67 49.32
C GLU A 187 -10.47 -40.72 49.53
N THR A 188 -9.39 -40.62 48.77
CA THR A 188 -8.23 -41.53 48.81
C THR A 188 -7.12 -40.96 49.68
N LYS A 189 -6.41 -41.86 50.38
CA LYS A 189 -5.15 -41.45 51.05
C LYS A 189 -4.17 -40.97 50.01
N ILE A 190 -3.81 -39.70 50.12
CA ILE A 190 -2.86 -39.03 49.18
C ILE A 190 -1.47 -39.46 49.54
N ASP A 191 -0.72 -39.93 48.55
CA ASP A 191 0.75 -39.99 48.64
C ASP A 191 1.28 -38.54 48.33
N GLU A 192 1.65 -37.85 49.40
CA GLU A 192 2.13 -36.43 49.27
C GLU A 192 3.30 -36.31 48.33
N SER A 193 4.23 -37.27 48.33
CA SER A 193 5.41 -37.23 47.44
C SER A 193 5.03 -37.31 45.97
N ARG A 194 4.03 -38.15 45.64
CA ARG A 194 3.50 -38.28 44.27
C ARG A 194 2.70 -37.04 43.87
N PHE A 195 1.93 -36.44 44.79
CA PHE A 195 1.23 -35.20 44.57
C PHE A 195 2.17 -34.02 44.22
N GLU A 196 3.26 -33.90 44.98
CA GLU A 196 4.29 -32.87 44.74
C GLU A 196 4.95 -33.04 43.36
N GLN A 197 5.26 -34.26 42.93
CA GLN A 197 5.82 -34.54 41.62
C GLN A 197 4.85 -34.15 40.48
N GLU A 198 3.58 -34.53 40.59
CA GLU A 198 2.55 -34.15 39.62
C GLU A 198 2.34 -32.63 39.59
N LEU A 199 2.37 -31.98 40.75
CA LEU A 199 2.25 -30.54 40.86
C LEU A 199 3.41 -29.80 40.15
N ILE A 200 4.64 -30.26 40.35
CA ILE A 200 5.81 -29.72 39.64
C ILE A 200 5.65 -29.88 38.14
N TYR A 201 5.27 -31.06 37.68
CA TYR A 201 5.03 -31.33 36.28
C TYR A 201 3.97 -30.38 35.65
N TYR A 202 2.86 -30.14 36.37
CA TYR A 202 1.81 -29.22 35.90
C TYR A 202 2.28 -27.75 35.89
N ILE A 203 3.09 -27.33 36.89
CA ILE A 203 3.65 -25.98 36.97
C ILE A 203 4.61 -25.75 35.79
N GLU A 204 5.51 -26.71 35.54
CA GLU A 204 6.44 -26.63 34.39
C GLU A 204 5.73 -26.60 33.05
N LYS A 205 4.70 -27.47 32.87
CA LYS A 205 3.89 -27.50 31.63
C LYS A 205 3.14 -26.21 31.35
N LEU A 206 2.72 -25.51 32.40
CA LEU A 206 2.00 -24.24 32.31
C LEU A 206 2.91 -23.03 32.48
N ASP A 207 4.22 -23.20 32.61
CA ASP A 207 5.14 -22.07 32.73
C ASP A 207 5.09 -21.19 31.43
N ILE A 208 5.04 -19.88 31.64
CA ILE A 208 5.01 -18.87 30.59
C ILE A 208 6.21 -17.90 30.68
N THR A 209 7.21 -18.25 31.45
CA THR A 209 8.35 -17.35 31.69
C THR A 209 9.13 -17.09 30.41
N GLU A 210 9.34 -18.11 29.59
CA GLU A 210 10.00 -17.99 28.30
C GLU A 210 9.20 -17.11 27.34
N GLU A 211 7.89 -17.34 27.22
CA GLU A 211 7.00 -16.56 26.35
C GLU A 211 6.94 -15.08 26.74
N LYS A 212 6.94 -14.77 28.04
CA LYS A 212 6.99 -13.39 28.52
C LYS A 212 8.28 -12.68 28.08
N VAL A 213 9.42 -13.34 28.23
CA VAL A 213 10.74 -12.80 27.84
C VAL A 213 10.82 -12.65 26.32
N ARG A 214 10.42 -13.67 25.57
CA ARG A 214 10.43 -13.63 24.09
C ARG A 214 9.49 -12.56 23.56
N LEU A 215 8.27 -12.45 24.08
CA LEU A 215 7.33 -11.43 23.67
C LEU A 215 7.91 -10.04 23.88
N LYS A 216 8.49 -9.76 25.04
CA LYS A 216 9.15 -8.48 25.33
C LYS A 216 10.26 -8.19 24.32
N ASN A 217 11.14 -9.13 24.05
CA ASN A 217 12.24 -9.00 23.10
C ASN A 217 11.71 -8.71 21.67
N HIS A 218 10.62 -9.36 21.26
CA HIS A 218 10.03 -9.12 19.94
C HIS A 218 9.37 -7.77 19.83
N LEU A 219 8.75 -7.24 20.90
CA LEU A 219 8.18 -5.89 20.94
C LEU A 219 9.30 -4.84 20.82
N GLU A 220 10.37 -4.96 21.59
CA GLU A 220 11.55 -4.09 21.52
C GLU A 220 12.19 -4.15 20.11
N TYR A 221 12.30 -5.36 19.54
CA TYR A 221 12.85 -5.55 18.21
C TYR A 221 11.97 -4.93 17.11
N PHE A 222 10.64 -5.01 17.26
CA PHE A 222 9.72 -4.35 16.34
C PHE A 222 9.93 -2.84 16.30
N ILE A 223 10.02 -2.20 17.48
CA ILE A 223 10.27 -0.74 17.57
C ILE A 223 11.64 -0.37 17.00
N LYS A 224 12.67 -1.17 17.27
CA LYS A 224 14.00 -0.94 16.69
C LYS A 224 13.95 -0.96 15.16
N GLU A 225 13.36 -1.98 14.57
CA GLU A 225 13.23 -2.12 13.12
C GLU A 225 12.32 -1.06 12.49
N LEU A 226 11.29 -0.61 13.22
CA LEU A 226 10.40 0.46 12.77
C LEU A 226 11.13 1.81 12.62
N ASN A 227 12.20 2.03 13.38
CA ASN A 227 13.00 3.25 13.38
C ASN A 227 14.20 3.21 12.41
N GLU A 228 14.41 2.11 11.69
CA GLU A 228 15.46 2.04 10.68
C GLU A 228 15.08 2.78 9.40
N ASP A 229 16.05 3.44 8.76
CA ASP A 229 15.84 4.27 7.56
C ASP A 229 15.55 3.45 6.28
N VAL A 230 15.52 2.13 6.37
CA VAL A 230 15.33 1.23 5.22
C VAL A 230 13.95 0.58 5.27
N SER A 231 13.32 0.44 4.10
CA SER A 231 12.04 -0.27 3.98
C SER A 231 12.09 -1.70 4.54
N ASN A 232 11.46 -1.92 5.69
CA ASN A 232 11.51 -3.15 6.47
C ASN A 232 10.16 -3.88 6.59
N GLY A 233 9.18 -3.58 5.74
CA GLY A 233 7.82 -4.11 5.85
C GLY A 233 7.74 -5.65 5.94
N LYS A 234 8.58 -6.40 5.21
CA LYS A 234 8.63 -7.86 5.31
C LYS A 234 9.17 -8.33 6.66
N LYS A 235 10.16 -7.63 7.20
CA LYS A 235 10.78 -7.94 8.49
C LYS A 235 9.84 -7.64 9.64
N LEU A 236 9.15 -6.50 9.60
CA LEU A 236 8.10 -6.15 10.55
C LEU A 236 6.95 -7.17 10.53
N ALA A 237 6.54 -7.65 9.36
CA ALA A 237 5.52 -8.69 9.25
C ALA A 237 5.97 -10.01 9.89
N PHE A 238 7.24 -10.41 9.71
CA PHE A 238 7.80 -11.58 10.37
C PHE A 238 7.83 -11.43 11.89
N ILE A 239 8.32 -10.29 12.41
CA ILE A 239 8.35 -10.02 13.86
C ILE A 239 6.90 -10.04 14.42
N THR A 240 5.93 -9.48 13.71
CA THR A 240 4.51 -9.53 14.09
C THR A 240 3.98 -10.96 14.20
N GLN A 241 4.44 -11.89 13.37
CA GLN A 241 4.07 -13.30 13.47
C GLN A 241 4.66 -13.94 14.74
N GLU A 242 5.92 -13.64 15.08
CA GLU A 242 6.56 -14.15 16.30
C GLU A 242 5.86 -13.58 17.55
N ILE A 243 5.54 -12.27 17.60
CA ILE A 243 4.70 -11.67 18.64
C ILE A 243 3.39 -12.46 18.80
N GLY A 244 2.73 -12.80 17.70
CA GLY A 244 1.50 -13.58 17.70
C GLY A 244 1.66 -15.00 18.25
N ARG A 245 2.78 -15.63 17.98
CA ARG A 245 3.11 -16.95 18.55
C ARG A 245 3.19 -16.89 20.08
N GLU A 246 3.95 -15.95 20.61
CA GLU A 246 4.13 -15.83 22.06
C GLU A 246 2.81 -15.49 22.76
N ILE A 247 2.01 -14.56 22.21
CA ILE A 247 0.68 -14.24 22.73
C ILE A 247 -0.24 -15.49 22.72
N ASN A 248 -0.21 -16.29 21.67
CA ASN A 248 -1.01 -17.50 21.55
C ASN A 248 -0.58 -18.54 22.59
N THR A 249 0.72 -18.72 22.81
CA THR A 249 1.25 -19.68 23.79
C THR A 249 0.91 -19.26 25.21
N ILE A 250 1.04 -17.97 25.56
CA ILE A 250 0.56 -17.41 26.84
C ILE A 250 -0.91 -17.72 27.02
N GLY A 251 -1.74 -17.48 26.00
CA GLY A 251 -3.18 -17.78 26.04
C GLY A 251 -3.50 -19.25 26.26
N SER A 252 -2.78 -20.16 25.60
CA SER A 252 -3.02 -21.59 25.71
C SER A 252 -2.59 -22.17 27.07
N LYS A 253 -1.56 -21.61 27.69
CA LYS A 253 -1.04 -22.02 29.01
C LYS A 253 -1.77 -21.31 30.17
N SER A 254 -2.55 -20.28 29.91
CA SER A 254 -3.25 -19.49 30.92
C SER A 254 -4.66 -20.00 31.18
N ASN A 255 -4.93 -20.48 32.39
CA ASN A 255 -6.24 -20.94 32.85
C ASN A 255 -7.00 -19.87 33.67
N LEU A 256 -6.46 -18.66 33.81
CA LEU A 256 -7.05 -17.58 34.59
C LEU A 256 -7.90 -16.67 33.67
N ALA A 257 -9.20 -16.52 33.97
CA ALA A 257 -10.13 -15.76 33.12
C ALA A 257 -9.69 -14.29 32.88
N ASN A 258 -9.12 -13.64 33.90
CA ASN A 258 -8.62 -12.27 33.75
C ASN A 258 -7.41 -12.20 32.82
N MET A 259 -6.52 -13.18 32.85
CA MET A 259 -5.38 -13.26 31.95
C MET A 259 -5.83 -13.56 30.51
N GLN A 260 -6.85 -14.39 30.32
CA GLN A 260 -7.45 -14.63 28.99
C GLN A 260 -8.02 -13.35 28.37
N LYS A 261 -8.63 -12.46 29.17
CA LYS A 261 -9.10 -11.15 28.68
C LYS A 261 -7.93 -10.28 28.19
N LEU A 262 -6.80 -10.27 28.90
CA LEU A 262 -5.59 -9.53 28.46
C LEU A 262 -5.04 -10.10 27.15
N VAL A 263 -4.98 -11.43 27.03
CA VAL A 263 -4.54 -12.10 25.79
C VAL A 263 -5.44 -11.73 24.60
N VAL A 264 -6.75 -11.67 24.79
CA VAL A 264 -7.68 -11.23 23.73
C VAL A 264 -7.37 -9.78 23.32
N GLN A 265 -7.19 -8.88 24.28
CA GLN A 265 -6.83 -7.49 23.99
C GLN A 265 -5.50 -7.36 23.25
N MET A 266 -4.47 -8.14 23.63
CA MET A 266 -3.21 -8.19 22.90
C MET A 266 -3.39 -8.66 21.45
N LYS A 267 -4.24 -9.68 21.24
CA LYS A 267 -4.55 -10.17 19.89
C LYS A 267 -5.24 -9.12 19.04
N ASP A 268 -6.19 -8.38 19.61
CA ASP A 268 -6.90 -7.31 18.91
C ASP A 268 -5.93 -6.20 18.46
N GLU A 269 -5.00 -5.78 19.33
CA GLU A 269 -4.00 -4.79 18.96
C GLU A 269 -3.02 -5.34 17.91
N LEU A 270 -2.65 -6.61 18.01
CA LEU A 270 -1.77 -7.26 17.04
C LEU A 270 -2.42 -7.39 15.65
N GLU A 271 -3.71 -7.67 15.56
CA GLU A 271 -4.43 -7.71 14.27
C GLU A 271 -4.43 -6.33 13.59
N LYS A 272 -4.61 -5.24 14.35
CA LYS A 272 -4.49 -3.87 13.82
C LYS A 272 -3.10 -3.63 13.23
N ILE A 273 -2.03 -4.09 13.91
CA ILE A 273 -0.65 -4.01 13.38
C ILE A 273 -0.52 -4.81 12.08
N LYS A 274 -1.07 -6.03 12.00
CA LYS A 274 -0.99 -6.88 10.81
C LYS A 274 -1.68 -6.24 9.60
N GLU A 275 -2.85 -5.66 9.80
CA GLU A 275 -3.58 -4.95 8.74
C GLU A 275 -2.76 -3.78 8.20
N GLN A 276 -2.15 -3.00 9.07
CA GLN A 276 -1.34 -1.84 8.69
C GLN A 276 0.02 -2.21 8.10
N ASN A 277 0.61 -3.35 8.45
CA ASN A 277 1.86 -3.82 7.87
C ASN A 277 1.81 -3.98 6.34
N LEU A 278 0.62 -4.19 5.77
CA LEU A 278 0.43 -4.22 4.33
C LEU A 278 0.70 -2.87 3.68
N ASN A 279 0.64 -1.78 4.42
CA ASN A 279 0.82 -0.40 3.96
C ASN A 279 2.26 0.12 4.14
N VAL A 280 3.13 -0.58 4.85
CA VAL A 280 4.54 -0.19 5.04
C VAL A 280 5.30 -0.33 3.72
N LEU A 281 6.01 0.72 3.31
CA LEU A 281 6.90 0.74 2.13
C LEU A 281 8.23 0.07 2.44
#